data_5d1033f759ae4a16119f0f5de8706dcc
#
_entry.id   5d1033f759ae4a16119f0f5de8706dcc
#
_cell.length_a   1.000
_cell.length_b   1.000
_cell.length_c   1.000
_cell.angle_alpha   90.00
_cell.angle_beta   90.00
_cell.angle_gamma   90.00
#
_symmetry.space_group_name_H-M   'P 1'
#
loop_
_entity.id
_entity.type
_entity.pdbx_description
1 polymer ?
#
loop_
_entity_poly.entity_id
_entity_poly.type
_entity_poly.pdbx_seq_one_letter_code
_entity_poly.pdbx_strand_id
1 'polypeptide(L)'
;MLNSVPLVELWRGPVRESTHLGSVVICDDTGQIHHSWGDPDQIILPRSSCKMIQALPLLTSGAADNNGLKNEQLALACASHNGADIHLAPITKWLETLGLKDEDFRCGPQKPKDSTTRHALLRTGQLACQIHNNCSGKHLSLIHISEP
;
A
#
# COMPACT_ATOMS: atom_id res chain seq x y z
N MET A 1 23.14 11.02 -15.36
CA MET A 1 22.86 11.80 -14.13
C MET A 1 21.35 11.94 -14.05
N LEU A 2 20.76 11.77 -12.88
CA LEU A 2 19.32 12.00 -12.71
C LEU A 2 19.05 13.49 -12.89
N ASN A 3 18.21 13.88 -13.82
CA ASN A 3 17.85 15.28 -14.10
C ASN A 3 16.82 15.80 -13.08
N SER A 4 17.03 15.50 -11.79
CA SER A 4 16.19 16.00 -10.72
C SER A 4 16.45 17.46 -10.43
N VAL A 5 15.39 18.19 -10.07
CA VAL A 5 15.46 19.63 -9.73
C VAL A 5 15.16 19.83 -8.23
N PRO A 6 15.61 20.93 -7.62
CA PRO A 6 15.22 21.31 -6.28
C PRO A 6 13.68 21.51 -6.18
N LEU A 7 13.02 20.73 -5.34
CA LEU A 7 11.57 20.84 -5.11
C LEU A 7 11.23 21.48 -3.77
N VAL A 8 12.00 21.15 -2.73
CA VAL A 8 11.78 21.65 -1.37
C VAL A 8 13.11 21.99 -0.73
N GLU A 9 13.18 23.11 -0.05
CA GLU A 9 14.32 23.52 0.76
C GLU A 9 13.88 23.70 2.22
N LEU A 10 14.68 23.20 3.13
CA LEU A 10 14.54 23.43 4.56
C LEU A 10 15.56 24.48 4.99
N TRP A 11 15.07 25.51 5.65
CA TRP A 11 15.90 26.62 6.12
C TRP A 11 15.86 26.70 7.66
N ARG A 12 17.02 26.99 8.23
CA ARG A 12 17.16 27.30 9.66
C ARG A 12 17.67 28.73 9.79
N GLY A 13 16.74 29.66 10.00
CA GLY A 13 17.05 31.08 9.88
C GLY A 13 17.55 31.42 8.48
N PRO A 14 18.74 32.06 8.33
CA PRO A 14 19.28 32.39 7.00
C PRO A 14 20.07 31.24 6.34
N VAL A 15 20.20 30.09 7.01
CA VAL A 15 21.00 28.95 6.54
C VAL A 15 20.11 27.89 5.90
N ARG A 16 20.42 27.51 4.66
CA ARG A 16 19.78 26.37 4.00
C ARG A 16 20.34 25.07 4.57
N GLU A 17 19.50 24.34 5.34
CA GLU A 17 19.88 23.12 6.04
C GLU A 17 19.86 21.89 5.11
N SER A 18 18.85 21.80 4.24
CA SER A 18 18.75 20.71 3.27
C SER A 18 17.95 21.10 2.03
N THR A 19 18.19 20.38 0.94
CA THR A 19 17.46 20.48 -0.31
C THR A 19 17.00 19.10 -0.74
N HIS A 20 15.70 18.97 -1.04
CA HIS A 20 15.13 17.75 -1.57
C HIS A 20 14.96 17.89 -3.07
N LEU A 21 15.61 17.01 -3.80
CA LEU A 21 15.54 16.95 -5.26
C LEU A 21 14.48 15.96 -5.71
N GLY A 22 13.87 16.20 -6.86
CA GLY A 22 12.88 15.29 -7.43
C GLY A 22 12.50 15.65 -8.85
N SER A 23 11.56 14.89 -9.39
CA SER A 23 10.89 15.18 -10.67
C SER A 23 9.40 15.26 -10.45
N VAL A 24 8.74 16.18 -11.15
CA VAL A 24 7.29 16.38 -11.10
C VAL A 24 6.77 16.44 -12.52
N VAL A 25 5.63 15.81 -12.76
CA VAL A 25 4.91 15.90 -14.02
C VAL A 25 3.43 16.17 -13.76
N ILE A 26 2.83 17.02 -14.53
CA ILE A 26 1.39 17.28 -14.58
C ILE A 26 0.89 16.89 -15.94
N CYS A 27 -0.01 15.90 -15.98
CA CYS A 27 -0.64 15.39 -17.19
C CYS A 27 -2.14 15.64 -17.13
N ASP A 28 -2.79 15.65 -18.29
CA ASP A 28 -4.22 15.52 -18.42
C ASP A 28 -4.67 14.04 -18.38
N ASP A 29 -5.97 13.82 -18.60
CA ASP A 29 -6.58 12.49 -18.61
C ASP A 29 -6.20 11.63 -19.84
N THR A 30 -5.60 12.24 -20.86
CA THR A 30 -5.05 11.53 -22.03
C THR A 30 -3.59 11.11 -21.84
N GLY A 31 -2.95 11.58 -20.75
CA GLY A 31 -1.54 11.40 -20.48
C GLY A 31 -0.63 12.45 -21.14
N GLN A 32 -1.22 13.50 -21.77
CA GLN A 32 -0.42 14.60 -22.33
C GLN A 32 0.19 15.44 -21.21
N ILE A 33 1.51 15.62 -21.25
CA ILE A 33 2.25 16.41 -20.27
C ILE A 33 2.01 17.90 -20.52
N HIS A 34 1.46 18.60 -19.53
CA HIS A 34 1.29 20.05 -19.53
C HIS A 34 2.48 20.77 -18.90
N HIS A 35 3.01 20.23 -17.81
CA HIS A 35 4.17 20.78 -17.12
C HIS A 35 5.06 19.66 -16.59
N SER A 36 6.37 19.90 -16.61
CA SER A 36 7.36 19.02 -16.00
C SER A 36 8.50 19.80 -15.36
N TRP A 37 9.01 19.27 -14.26
CA TRP A 37 10.23 19.70 -13.59
C TRP A 37 11.08 18.45 -13.38
N GLY A 38 12.33 18.49 -13.81
CA GLY A 38 13.19 17.32 -13.86
C GLY A 38 12.89 16.42 -15.08
N ASP A 39 13.09 15.13 -14.94
CA ASP A 39 12.91 14.14 -16.01
C ASP A 39 11.56 13.45 -15.88
N PRO A 40 10.58 13.74 -16.76
CA PRO A 40 9.26 13.13 -16.72
C PRO A 40 9.26 11.65 -17.11
N ASP A 41 10.27 11.20 -17.88
CA ASP A 41 10.37 9.83 -18.40
C ASP A 41 11.24 8.93 -17.51
N GLN A 42 11.66 9.44 -16.36
CA GLN A 42 12.46 8.67 -15.40
C GLN A 42 11.72 7.42 -14.93
N ILE A 43 12.34 6.25 -15.14
CA ILE A 43 11.82 4.99 -14.62
C ILE A 43 11.94 4.96 -13.11
N ILE A 44 10.81 4.78 -12.42
CA ILE A 44 10.72 4.72 -10.97
C ILE A 44 10.02 3.44 -10.51
N LEU A 45 10.25 3.07 -9.26
CA LEU A 45 9.47 2.05 -8.57
C LEU A 45 8.42 2.75 -7.70
N PRO A 46 7.13 2.80 -8.12
CA PRO A 46 6.11 3.57 -7.42
C PRO A 46 5.78 3.00 -6.03
N ARG A 47 6.12 1.73 -5.78
CA ARG A 47 5.91 1.03 -4.51
C ARG A 47 4.47 1.18 -4.01
N SER A 48 4.29 1.61 -2.76
CA SER A 48 2.95 1.72 -2.15
C SER A 48 2.10 2.87 -2.69
N SER A 49 2.66 3.83 -3.41
CA SER A 49 1.89 4.96 -3.95
C SER A 49 0.90 4.55 -5.05
N CYS A 50 1.14 3.42 -5.75
CA CYS A 50 0.24 2.92 -6.79
C CYS A 50 -0.90 2.03 -6.27
N LYS A 51 -1.01 1.79 -4.96
CA LYS A 51 -2.00 0.84 -4.42
C LYS A 51 -3.45 1.24 -4.70
N MET A 52 -3.77 2.51 -4.72
CA MET A 52 -5.11 2.99 -5.07
C MET A 52 -5.47 2.60 -6.51
N ILE A 53 -4.53 2.76 -7.44
CA ILE A 53 -4.72 2.34 -8.84
C ILE A 53 -4.87 0.82 -8.91
N GLN A 54 -4.08 0.07 -8.15
CA GLN A 54 -4.17 -1.39 -8.10
C GLN A 54 -5.49 -1.89 -7.50
N ALA A 55 -6.16 -1.10 -6.67
CA ALA A 55 -7.45 -1.44 -6.08
C ALA A 55 -8.66 -1.09 -6.98
N LEU A 56 -8.48 -0.30 -8.05
CA LEU A 56 -9.56 0.06 -8.96
C LEU A 56 -10.30 -1.16 -9.53
N PRO A 57 -9.63 -2.22 -10.00
CA PRO A 57 -10.33 -3.41 -10.51
C PRO A 57 -11.24 -4.08 -9.48
N LEU A 58 -10.93 -3.98 -8.18
CA LEU A 58 -11.80 -4.50 -7.11
C LEU A 58 -13.19 -3.85 -7.12
N LEU A 59 -13.24 -2.57 -7.49
CA LEU A 59 -14.49 -1.81 -7.62
C LEU A 59 -15.12 -1.97 -9.01
N THR A 60 -14.31 -1.80 -10.06
CA THR A 60 -14.83 -1.78 -11.45
C THR A 60 -15.31 -3.13 -11.95
N SER A 61 -14.82 -4.24 -11.37
CA SER A 61 -15.32 -5.59 -11.66
C SER A 61 -16.62 -5.93 -10.91
N GLY A 62 -17.03 -5.11 -9.94
CA GLY A 62 -18.14 -5.41 -9.05
C GLY A 62 -17.79 -6.40 -7.92
N ALA A 63 -16.56 -6.89 -7.84
CA ALA A 63 -16.15 -7.87 -6.82
C ALA A 63 -16.37 -7.34 -5.38
N ALA A 64 -16.12 -6.05 -5.16
CA ALA A 64 -16.34 -5.43 -3.86
C ALA A 64 -17.82 -5.45 -3.46
N ASP A 65 -18.71 -5.07 -4.37
CA ASP A 65 -20.15 -5.00 -4.12
C ASP A 65 -20.76 -6.40 -3.97
N ASN A 66 -20.38 -7.34 -4.83
CA ASN A 66 -20.86 -8.72 -4.80
C ASN A 66 -20.53 -9.43 -3.49
N ASN A 67 -19.43 -9.08 -2.85
CA ASN A 67 -19.00 -9.67 -1.56
C ASN A 67 -19.24 -8.75 -0.37
N GLY A 68 -19.96 -7.65 -0.55
CA GLY A 68 -20.35 -6.74 0.52
C GLY A 68 -19.18 -6.12 1.28
N LEU A 69 -18.07 -5.84 0.57
CA LEU A 69 -16.91 -5.19 1.17
C LEU A 69 -17.27 -3.78 1.64
N LYS A 70 -16.77 -3.43 2.81
CA LYS A 70 -16.98 -2.13 3.44
C LYS A 70 -15.76 -1.23 3.23
N ASN A 71 -15.91 0.02 3.64
CA ASN A 71 -14.84 1.02 3.52
C ASN A 71 -13.53 0.60 4.20
N GLU A 72 -13.61 -0.19 5.29
CA GLU A 72 -12.43 -0.69 5.99
C GLU A 72 -11.59 -1.63 5.11
N GLN A 73 -12.23 -2.55 4.38
CA GLN A 73 -11.52 -3.45 3.46
C GLN A 73 -10.97 -2.69 2.25
N LEU A 74 -11.74 -1.74 1.71
CA LEU A 74 -11.27 -0.89 0.60
C LEU A 74 -10.07 -0.04 1.04
N ALA A 75 -10.11 0.54 2.23
CA ALA A 75 -8.98 1.26 2.79
C ALA A 75 -7.74 0.35 2.95
N LEU A 76 -7.93 -0.89 3.41
CA LEU A 76 -6.84 -1.86 3.57
C LEU A 76 -6.28 -2.33 2.22
N ALA A 77 -7.10 -2.41 1.17
CA ALA A 77 -6.61 -2.67 -0.20
C ALA A 77 -5.61 -1.61 -0.67
N CYS A 78 -5.83 -0.35 -0.27
CA CYS A 78 -4.99 0.79 -0.64
C CYS A 78 -3.85 1.09 0.35
N ALA A 79 -3.89 0.52 1.56
CA ALA A 79 -3.00 0.90 2.66
C ALA A 79 -1.73 0.07 2.77
N SER A 80 -0.78 0.62 3.54
CA SER A 80 0.28 -0.13 4.20
C SER A 80 0.04 -0.05 5.69
N HIS A 81 -0.38 -1.14 6.32
CA HIS A 81 -0.71 -1.15 7.74
C HIS A 81 0.47 -1.58 8.62
N ASN A 82 0.36 -1.34 9.93
CA ASN A 82 1.40 -1.69 10.91
C ASN A 82 1.21 -3.07 11.57
N GLY A 83 0.13 -3.79 11.23
CA GLY A 83 -0.19 -5.09 11.80
C GLY A 83 -0.86 -5.02 13.17
N ALA A 84 -1.50 -3.91 13.53
CA ALA A 84 -2.34 -3.82 14.72
C ALA A 84 -3.68 -4.55 14.51
N ASP A 85 -4.35 -4.96 15.60
CA ASP A 85 -5.61 -5.70 15.57
C ASP A 85 -6.70 -5.03 14.73
N ILE A 86 -6.76 -3.69 14.76
CA ILE A 86 -7.70 -2.91 13.93
C ILE A 86 -7.53 -3.18 12.42
N HIS A 87 -6.35 -3.59 11.99
CA HIS A 87 -6.06 -3.96 10.60
C HIS A 87 -6.20 -5.46 10.37
N LEU A 88 -5.73 -6.26 11.33
CA LEU A 88 -5.72 -7.72 11.19
C LEU A 88 -7.14 -8.31 11.22
N ALA A 89 -7.99 -7.84 12.13
CA ALA A 89 -9.35 -8.36 12.27
C ALA A 89 -10.19 -8.25 10.98
N PRO A 90 -10.29 -7.09 10.30
CA PRO A 90 -11.02 -7.00 9.04
C PRO A 90 -10.35 -7.78 7.90
N ILE A 91 -9.01 -7.92 7.87
CA ILE A 91 -8.32 -8.75 6.87
C ILE A 91 -8.63 -10.22 7.11
N THR A 92 -8.58 -10.69 8.36
CA THR A 92 -8.92 -12.08 8.72
C THR A 92 -10.35 -12.41 8.30
N LYS A 93 -11.30 -11.54 8.65
CA LYS A 93 -12.70 -11.73 8.26
C LYS A 93 -12.90 -11.76 6.76
N TRP A 94 -12.19 -10.90 6.02
CA TRP A 94 -12.26 -10.88 4.57
C TRP A 94 -11.69 -12.18 3.96
N LEU A 95 -10.54 -12.64 4.47
CA LEU A 95 -9.92 -13.90 4.08
C LEU A 95 -10.88 -15.08 4.28
N GLU A 96 -11.53 -15.17 5.46
CA GLU A 96 -12.53 -16.20 5.80
C GLU A 96 -13.74 -16.14 4.86
N THR A 97 -14.24 -14.95 4.53
CA THR A 97 -15.37 -14.78 3.62
C THR A 97 -15.08 -15.35 2.23
N LEU A 98 -13.84 -15.28 1.79
CA LEU A 98 -13.38 -15.84 0.51
C LEU A 98 -13.01 -17.34 0.60
N GLY A 99 -13.09 -17.96 1.78
CA GLY A 99 -12.66 -19.34 2.00
C GLY A 99 -11.16 -19.55 1.88
N LEU A 100 -10.38 -18.47 1.99
CA LEU A 100 -8.93 -18.47 1.84
C LEU A 100 -8.22 -18.59 3.20
N LYS A 101 -6.92 -18.93 3.14
CA LYS A 101 -6.05 -19.10 4.31
C LYS A 101 -4.77 -18.26 4.15
N ASP A 102 -3.98 -18.17 5.22
CA ASP A 102 -2.71 -17.43 5.21
C ASP A 102 -1.74 -17.94 4.11
N GLU A 103 -1.79 -19.24 3.80
CA GLU A 103 -0.95 -19.85 2.75
C GLU A 103 -1.28 -19.38 1.33
N ASP A 104 -2.47 -18.81 1.11
CA ASP A 104 -2.88 -18.30 -0.20
C ASP A 104 -2.26 -16.95 -0.54
N PHE A 105 -1.78 -16.23 0.46
CA PHE A 105 -1.00 -15.01 0.22
C PHE A 105 0.33 -15.31 -0.48
N ARG A 106 0.87 -14.28 -1.14
CA ARG A 106 2.19 -14.32 -1.81
C ARG A 106 3.11 -13.19 -1.38
N CYS A 107 2.74 -12.48 -0.30
CA CYS A 107 3.51 -11.34 0.19
C CYS A 107 4.66 -11.73 1.14
N GLY A 108 4.65 -12.97 1.63
CA GLY A 108 5.59 -13.43 2.65
C GLY A 108 5.28 -12.89 4.06
N PRO A 109 5.74 -13.58 5.11
CA PRO A 109 5.56 -13.15 6.49
C PRO A 109 6.38 -11.89 6.78
N GLN A 110 5.85 -11.03 7.65
CA GLN A 110 6.54 -9.82 8.11
C GLN A 110 6.25 -9.58 9.59
N LYS A 111 7.26 -9.23 10.36
CA LYS A 111 7.07 -8.83 11.77
C LYS A 111 6.20 -7.57 11.83
N PRO A 112 5.11 -7.57 12.63
CA PRO A 112 4.27 -6.38 12.78
C PRO A 112 5.08 -5.20 13.32
N LYS A 113 4.80 -4.01 12.80
CA LYS A 113 5.37 -2.77 13.35
C LYS A 113 4.67 -2.38 14.65
N ASP A 114 3.40 -2.79 14.80
CA ASP A 114 2.65 -2.60 16.04
C ASP A 114 3.32 -3.34 17.20
N SER A 115 3.58 -2.61 18.29
CA SER A 115 4.28 -3.15 19.45
C SER A 115 3.42 -4.15 20.23
N THR A 116 2.13 -3.91 20.34
CA THR A 116 1.19 -4.76 21.08
C THR A 116 1.10 -6.14 20.42
N THR A 117 0.84 -6.17 19.13
CA THR A 117 0.79 -7.41 18.34
C THR A 117 2.12 -8.17 18.39
N ARG A 118 3.22 -7.44 18.24
CA ARG A 118 4.57 -8.04 18.31
C ARG A 118 4.84 -8.68 19.67
N HIS A 119 4.48 -8.01 20.76
CA HIS A 119 4.64 -8.57 22.10
C HIS A 119 3.70 -9.74 22.36
N ALA A 120 2.48 -9.74 21.80
CA ALA A 120 1.57 -10.87 21.89
C ALA A 120 2.17 -12.12 21.21
N LEU A 121 2.69 -11.98 19.98
CA LEU A 121 3.37 -13.07 19.28
C LEU A 121 4.56 -13.63 20.08
N LEU A 122 5.38 -12.75 20.64
CA LEU A 122 6.53 -13.17 21.46
C LEU A 122 6.09 -13.95 22.71
N ARG A 123 5.04 -13.49 23.41
CA ARG A 123 4.53 -14.17 24.63
C ARG A 123 3.94 -15.54 24.34
N THR A 124 3.31 -15.70 23.17
CA THR A 124 2.68 -16.96 22.77
C THR A 124 3.64 -17.90 22.03
N GLY A 125 4.87 -17.47 21.75
CA GLY A 125 5.82 -18.23 20.94
C GLY A 125 5.41 -18.36 19.47
N GLN A 126 4.43 -17.57 19.02
CA GLN A 126 3.96 -17.60 17.63
C GLN A 126 4.88 -16.80 16.71
N LEU A 127 5.02 -17.30 15.49
CA LEU A 127 5.74 -16.58 14.44
C LEU A 127 4.79 -15.63 13.70
N ALA A 128 5.35 -14.54 13.20
CA ALA A 128 4.61 -13.69 12.27
C ALA A 128 4.35 -14.46 10.97
N CYS A 129 3.12 -14.40 10.47
CA CYS A 129 2.70 -15.00 9.21
C CYS A 129 2.37 -13.92 8.16
N GLN A 130 1.83 -14.32 7.02
CA GLN A 130 1.63 -13.41 5.88
C GLN A 130 0.56 -12.34 6.14
N ILE A 131 -0.45 -12.63 6.96
CA ILE A 131 -1.47 -11.64 7.35
C ILE A 131 -0.86 -10.42 8.05
N HIS A 132 0.28 -10.60 8.75
CA HIS A 132 0.99 -9.52 9.42
C HIS A 132 1.79 -8.64 8.46
N ASN A 133 1.94 -9.05 7.19
CA ASN A 133 2.61 -8.24 6.19
C ASN A 133 1.85 -6.92 5.98
N ASN A 134 2.58 -5.82 5.94
CA ASN A 134 1.98 -4.49 5.78
C ASN A 134 1.19 -4.29 4.48
N CYS A 135 1.29 -5.21 3.54
CA CYS A 135 0.58 -5.21 2.26
C CYS A 135 -0.47 -6.32 2.15
N SER A 136 -0.80 -7.05 3.24
CA SER A 136 -1.71 -8.20 3.16
C SER A 136 -3.09 -7.81 2.63
N GLY A 137 -3.65 -6.66 3.02
CA GLY A 137 -4.92 -6.17 2.47
C GLY A 137 -4.88 -5.93 0.96
N LYS A 138 -3.78 -5.36 0.44
CA LYS A 138 -3.58 -5.21 -1.01
C LYS A 138 -3.47 -6.58 -1.69
N HIS A 139 -2.72 -7.51 -1.13
CA HIS A 139 -2.60 -8.85 -1.71
C HIS A 139 -3.94 -9.58 -1.74
N LEU A 140 -4.71 -9.47 -0.66
CA LEU A 140 -6.07 -10.05 -0.60
C LEU A 140 -6.99 -9.44 -1.66
N SER A 141 -6.92 -8.13 -1.90
CA SER A 141 -7.71 -7.49 -2.96
C SER A 141 -7.36 -8.01 -4.36
N LEU A 142 -6.08 -8.27 -4.63
CA LEU A 142 -5.64 -8.82 -5.91
C LEU A 142 -6.09 -10.28 -6.10
N ILE A 143 -6.04 -11.10 -5.04
CA ILE A 143 -6.56 -12.48 -5.08
C ILE A 143 -8.07 -12.44 -5.32
N HIS A 144 -8.81 -11.59 -4.62
CA HIS A 144 -10.26 -11.44 -4.76
C HIS A 144 -10.70 -11.06 -6.18
N ILE A 145 -9.89 -10.31 -6.92
CA ILE A 145 -10.16 -9.95 -8.32
C ILE A 145 -9.93 -11.15 -9.25
N SER A 146 -8.92 -11.96 -8.96
CA SER A 146 -8.51 -13.08 -9.82
C SER A 146 -9.25 -14.38 -9.58
N GLU A 147 -9.91 -14.50 -8.43
CA GLU A 147 -10.71 -15.66 -8.00
C GLU A 147 -12.17 -15.22 -7.82
N PRO A 148 -12.97 -15.11 -8.93
CA PRO A 148 -14.36 -14.66 -8.87
C PRO A 148 -15.30 -15.70 -8.25
#